data_d5d96790d7ace33a614fe8a5e2cf5822
#
_entry.id   d5d96790d7ace33a614fe8a5e2cf5822
#
_cell.length_a   1.000
_cell.length_b   1.000
_cell.length_c   1.000
_cell.angle_alpha   90.00
_cell.angle_beta   90.00
_cell.angle_gamma   90.00
#
_symmetry.space_group_name_H-M   'P 1'
#
loop_
_entity.id
_entity.type
_entity.pdbx_description
1 polymer ?
#
loop_
_entity_poly.entity_id
_entity_poly.type
_entity_poly.pdbx_seq_one_letter_code
_entity_poly.pdbx_strand_id
1 'polypeptide(L)'
;IDLRKNAMIIGVPKEILKNEKRVAVIPSTVKEYIKKGIEVIIETNAGAGSFISDNEYESAGAKIIDDVKELFSKSDLILKVNSPLMNENIGIHESEMIKNGSAFVSFFQTTMEKETVEKLIDKKITGISMHLVPRTTLAQKMDALSSQSNIAGYKAILIGAGHIAKYMPLLMTAAGTIQPSKVLIIGAGVAGLQAIATAKRLGAQVE
;
A
#
# COMPACT_ATOMS: atom_id res chain seq x y z
N ILE A 1 -24.84 3.01 -21.90
CA ILE A 1 -24.96 2.59 -20.48
C ILE A 1 -25.17 3.86 -19.70
N ASP A 2 -26.37 4.02 -19.15
CA ASP A 2 -26.74 5.22 -18.38
C ASP A 2 -26.08 5.14 -16.98
N LEU A 3 -24.91 5.75 -16.85
CA LEU A 3 -24.11 5.80 -15.62
C LEU A 3 -24.75 6.66 -14.50
N ARG A 4 -25.98 7.13 -14.67
CA ARG A 4 -26.63 8.10 -13.76
C ARG A 4 -27.60 7.49 -12.77
N LYS A 5 -27.77 6.17 -12.70
CA LYS A 5 -28.81 5.56 -11.85
C LYS A 5 -28.31 4.99 -10.51
N ASN A 6 -27.03 4.66 -10.37
CA ASN A 6 -26.45 4.31 -9.06
C ASN A 6 -25.06 4.89 -8.98
N ALA A 7 -24.73 5.61 -7.91
CA ALA A 7 -23.38 6.05 -7.65
C ALA A 7 -22.47 4.81 -7.52
N MET A 8 -21.29 4.83 -8.17
CA MET A 8 -20.28 3.78 -8.03
C MET A 8 -19.83 3.73 -6.57
N ILE A 9 -19.75 2.55 -5.98
CA ILE A 9 -19.31 2.34 -4.61
C ILE A 9 -17.90 1.79 -4.61
N ILE A 10 -16.98 2.51 -3.98
CA ILE A 10 -15.61 2.05 -3.69
C ILE A 10 -15.55 1.51 -2.27
N GLY A 11 -15.12 0.26 -2.13
CA GLY A 11 -14.88 -0.38 -0.83
C GLY A 11 -13.39 -0.44 -0.49
N VAL A 12 -13.06 -0.09 0.74
CA VAL A 12 -11.69 -0.13 1.27
C VAL A 12 -11.70 -0.99 2.54
N PRO A 13 -11.43 -2.30 2.42
CA PRO A 13 -11.32 -3.17 3.58
C PRO A 13 -10.02 -2.91 4.34
N LYS A 14 -10.00 -3.31 5.60
CA LYS A 14 -8.80 -3.36 6.42
C LYS A 14 -7.84 -4.42 5.88
N GLU A 15 -6.53 -4.10 5.88
CA GLU A 15 -5.51 -5.07 5.54
C GLU A 15 -5.37 -6.12 6.64
N ILE A 16 -5.39 -7.39 6.24
CA ILE A 16 -5.32 -8.54 7.17
C ILE A 16 -3.95 -9.22 7.19
N LEU A 17 -3.04 -8.85 6.29
CA LEU A 17 -1.67 -9.35 6.29
C LEU A 17 -0.96 -8.94 7.59
N LYS A 18 -0.34 -9.90 8.26
CA LYS A 18 0.39 -9.65 9.52
C LYS A 18 1.43 -8.53 9.35
N ASN A 19 1.38 -7.54 10.24
CA ASN A 19 2.25 -6.35 10.26
C ASN A 19 2.02 -5.36 9.09
N GLU A 20 1.02 -5.56 8.24
CA GLU A 20 0.61 -4.52 7.29
C GLU A 20 -0.10 -3.38 8.04
N LYS A 21 0.41 -2.18 7.87
CA LYS A 21 -0.13 -0.97 8.51
C LYS A 21 -0.68 0.04 7.52
N ARG A 22 -0.45 -0.20 6.22
CA ARG A 22 -0.93 0.69 5.17
C ARG A 22 -2.42 0.49 4.96
N VAL A 23 -3.05 1.48 4.36
CA VAL A 23 -4.42 1.46 3.87
C VAL A 23 -4.43 1.97 2.43
N ALA A 24 -5.32 1.46 1.60
CA ALA A 24 -5.31 1.79 0.18
C ALA A 24 -5.75 3.24 -0.13
N VAL A 25 -6.51 3.86 0.77
CA VAL A 25 -7.08 5.20 0.57
C VAL A 25 -6.90 6.05 1.82
N ILE A 26 -6.55 7.33 1.66
CA ILE A 26 -6.46 8.30 2.75
C ILE A 26 -7.60 9.33 2.66
N PRO A 27 -7.94 10.09 3.74
CA PRO A 27 -9.08 11.01 3.75
C PRO A 27 -9.07 12.06 2.63
N SER A 28 -7.90 12.55 2.21
CA SER A 28 -7.82 13.49 1.09
C SER A 28 -8.26 12.87 -0.23
N THR A 29 -7.92 11.59 -0.47
CA THR A 29 -8.36 10.85 -1.66
C THR A 29 -9.86 10.57 -1.62
N VAL A 30 -10.41 10.25 -0.43
CA VAL A 30 -11.86 10.11 -0.23
C VAL A 30 -12.59 11.37 -0.68
N LYS A 31 -12.13 12.55 -0.24
CA LYS A 31 -12.72 13.84 -0.64
C LYS A 31 -12.77 14.01 -2.16
N GLU A 32 -11.73 13.56 -2.88
CA GLU A 32 -11.68 13.65 -4.34
C GLU A 32 -12.67 12.67 -5.01
N TYR A 33 -12.88 11.48 -4.46
CA TYR A 33 -13.88 10.55 -4.94
C TYR A 33 -15.30 11.07 -4.71
N ILE A 34 -15.59 11.59 -3.52
CA ILE A 34 -16.90 12.18 -3.18
C ILE A 34 -17.23 13.36 -4.10
N LYS A 35 -16.25 14.25 -4.39
CA LYS A 35 -16.45 15.35 -5.36
C LYS A 35 -16.84 14.86 -6.77
N LYS A 36 -16.44 13.65 -7.14
CA LYS A 36 -16.79 13.01 -8.42
C LYS A 36 -18.12 12.26 -8.38
N GLY A 37 -18.85 12.30 -7.27
CA GLY A 37 -20.11 11.58 -7.09
C GLY A 37 -19.95 10.09 -6.83
N ILE A 38 -18.76 9.66 -6.41
CA ILE A 38 -18.45 8.27 -6.03
C ILE A 38 -18.68 8.10 -4.55
N GLU A 39 -19.39 7.07 -4.14
CA GLU A 39 -19.55 6.69 -2.73
C GLU A 39 -18.35 5.89 -2.27
N VAL A 40 -17.85 6.16 -1.05
CA VAL A 40 -16.73 5.44 -0.45
C VAL A 40 -17.17 4.81 0.85
N ILE A 41 -16.98 3.52 0.98
CA ILE A 41 -17.22 2.75 2.20
C ILE A 41 -15.90 2.16 2.71
N ILE A 42 -15.66 2.28 3.99
CA ILE A 42 -14.38 1.88 4.61
C ILE A 42 -14.67 0.97 5.79
N GLU A 43 -13.94 -0.12 5.91
CA GLU A 43 -14.04 -1.00 7.08
C GLU A 43 -13.54 -0.27 8.33
N THR A 44 -14.24 -0.46 9.46
CA THR A 44 -13.85 0.13 10.73
C THR A 44 -12.40 -0.16 11.08
N ASN A 45 -11.68 0.84 11.58
CA ASN A 45 -10.24 0.77 11.89
C ASN A 45 -9.31 0.40 10.71
N ALA A 46 -9.75 0.51 9.45
CA ALA A 46 -8.88 0.22 8.30
C ALA A 46 -7.65 1.15 8.26
N GLY A 47 -7.80 2.40 8.66
CA GLY A 47 -6.72 3.40 8.70
C GLY A 47 -5.87 3.41 9.98
N ALA A 48 -6.25 2.65 11.02
CA ALA A 48 -5.61 2.73 12.34
C ALA A 48 -4.09 2.45 12.31
N GLY A 49 -3.64 1.52 11.46
CA GLY A 49 -2.21 1.22 11.27
C GLY A 49 -1.41 2.38 10.66
N SER A 50 -2.06 3.29 9.95
CA SER A 50 -1.52 4.51 9.35
C SER A 50 -1.84 5.77 10.15
N PHE A 51 -2.29 5.63 11.40
CA PHE A 51 -2.68 6.73 12.30
C PHE A 51 -3.84 7.58 11.75
N ILE A 52 -4.76 6.97 11.01
CA ILE A 52 -5.96 7.60 10.48
C ILE A 52 -7.17 6.99 11.19
N SER A 53 -7.96 7.81 11.84
CA SER A 53 -9.18 7.40 12.56
C SER A 53 -10.39 7.30 11.63
N ASP A 54 -11.40 6.53 12.03
CA ASP A 54 -12.68 6.43 11.32
C ASP A 54 -13.36 7.80 11.20
N ASN A 55 -13.29 8.64 12.25
CA ASN A 55 -13.84 10.01 12.24
C ASN A 55 -13.22 10.90 11.16
N GLU A 56 -11.93 10.71 10.84
CA GLU A 56 -11.28 11.47 9.77
C GLU A 56 -11.81 11.03 8.38
N TYR A 57 -12.12 9.75 8.21
CA TYR A 57 -12.76 9.25 6.99
C TYR A 57 -14.20 9.73 6.87
N GLU A 58 -14.99 9.69 7.94
CA GLU A 58 -16.37 10.23 7.97
C GLU A 58 -16.37 11.72 7.66
N SER A 59 -15.44 12.50 8.25
CA SER A 59 -15.27 13.93 7.96
C SER A 59 -14.86 14.20 6.49
N ALA A 60 -14.29 13.21 5.82
CA ALA A 60 -13.96 13.26 4.40
C ALA A 60 -15.14 12.86 3.51
N GLY A 61 -16.24 12.32 4.08
CA GLY A 61 -17.45 11.90 3.39
C GLY A 61 -17.57 10.40 3.14
N ALA A 62 -16.68 9.57 3.70
CA ALA A 62 -16.83 8.12 3.64
C ALA A 62 -17.87 7.63 4.66
N LYS A 63 -18.41 6.43 4.42
CA LYS A 63 -19.22 5.69 5.40
C LYS A 63 -18.38 4.58 6.01
N ILE A 64 -18.42 4.43 7.32
CA ILE A 64 -17.74 3.34 8.01
C ILE A 64 -18.68 2.14 8.08
N ILE A 65 -18.13 0.94 7.85
CA ILE A 65 -18.83 -0.35 7.88
C ILE A 65 -18.07 -1.33 8.75
N ASP A 66 -18.75 -1.96 9.71
CA ASP A 66 -18.15 -2.96 10.58
C ASP A 66 -18.10 -4.35 9.97
N ASP A 67 -19.10 -4.70 9.15
CA ASP A 67 -19.17 -6.01 8.50
C ASP A 67 -18.39 -6.01 7.17
N VAL A 68 -17.25 -6.68 7.18
CA VAL A 68 -16.40 -6.82 5.98
C VAL A 68 -17.12 -7.54 4.84
N LYS A 69 -18.02 -8.50 5.10
CA LYS A 69 -18.79 -9.18 4.07
C LYS A 69 -19.77 -8.21 3.39
N GLU A 70 -20.41 -7.37 4.18
CA GLU A 70 -21.27 -6.31 3.67
C GLU A 70 -20.48 -5.34 2.79
N LEU A 71 -19.29 -4.91 3.23
CA LEU A 71 -18.41 -4.04 2.46
C LEU A 71 -18.10 -4.65 1.08
N PHE A 72 -17.60 -5.89 1.04
CA PHE A 72 -17.23 -6.56 -0.20
C PHE A 72 -18.44 -6.75 -1.14
N SER A 73 -19.61 -7.12 -0.60
CA SER A 73 -20.80 -7.37 -1.38
C SER A 73 -21.44 -6.12 -2.00
N LYS A 74 -21.30 -4.97 -1.33
CA LYS A 74 -21.84 -3.68 -1.80
C LYS A 74 -20.94 -2.97 -2.79
N SER A 75 -19.64 -3.26 -2.78
CA SER A 75 -18.64 -2.53 -3.55
C SER A 75 -18.64 -2.91 -5.04
N ASP A 76 -18.59 -1.92 -5.90
CA ASP A 76 -18.38 -2.09 -7.34
C ASP A 76 -16.89 -2.11 -7.68
N LEU A 77 -16.05 -1.48 -6.83
CA LEU A 77 -14.60 -1.48 -6.90
C LEU A 77 -14.03 -1.65 -5.49
N ILE A 78 -13.16 -2.65 -5.32
CA ILE A 78 -12.38 -2.83 -4.09
C ILE A 78 -10.98 -2.28 -4.28
N LEU A 79 -10.52 -1.46 -3.34
CA LEU A 79 -9.15 -0.97 -3.27
C LEU A 79 -8.43 -1.57 -2.07
N LYS A 80 -7.36 -2.31 -2.31
CA LYS A 80 -6.49 -2.89 -1.29
C LYS A 80 -5.02 -2.60 -1.56
N VAL A 81 -4.19 -2.74 -0.55
CA VAL A 81 -2.72 -2.75 -0.70
C VAL A 81 -2.27 -4.12 -1.15
N ASN A 82 -2.62 -5.17 -0.41
CA ASN A 82 -2.20 -6.54 -0.70
C ASN A 82 -3.25 -7.29 -1.52
N SER A 83 -2.85 -8.41 -2.11
CA SER A 83 -3.75 -9.37 -2.74
C SER A 83 -4.81 -9.88 -1.75
N PRO A 84 -5.92 -10.43 -2.25
CA PRO A 84 -6.89 -11.10 -1.39
C PRO A 84 -6.26 -12.27 -0.65
N LEU A 85 -6.52 -12.38 0.64
CA LEU A 85 -5.98 -13.40 1.54
C LEU A 85 -7.11 -14.18 2.22
N MET A 86 -6.76 -15.30 2.85
CA MET A 86 -7.65 -15.99 3.77
C MET A 86 -7.88 -15.12 5.01
N ASN A 87 -9.11 -14.74 5.27
CA ASN A 87 -9.50 -14.07 6.50
C ASN A 87 -9.80 -15.13 7.57
N GLU A 88 -8.81 -15.39 8.41
CA GLU A 88 -8.90 -16.45 9.42
C GLU A 88 -9.97 -16.17 10.48
N ASN A 89 -10.31 -14.90 10.73
CA ASN A 89 -11.32 -14.51 11.72
C ASN A 89 -12.74 -14.99 11.32
N ILE A 90 -13.00 -15.05 10.01
CA ILE A 90 -14.32 -15.43 9.48
C ILE A 90 -14.28 -16.71 8.65
N GLY A 91 -13.08 -17.31 8.46
CA GLY A 91 -12.89 -18.56 7.74
C GLY A 91 -13.19 -18.49 6.23
N ILE A 92 -13.12 -17.31 5.61
CA ILE A 92 -13.46 -17.10 4.19
C ILE A 92 -12.30 -16.36 3.50
N HIS A 93 -11.94 -16.80 2.29
CA HIS A 93 -10.97 -16.09 1.48
C HIS A 93 -11.59 -14.82 0.91
N GLU A 94 -10.86 -13.68 0.98
CA GLU A 94 -11.40 -12.37 0.58
C GLU A 94 -11.92 -12.35 -0.87
N SER A 95 -11.29 -13.10 -1.80
CA SER A 95 -11.78 -13.20 -3.18
C SER A 95 -13.18 -13.80 -3.28
N GLU A 96 -13.60 -14.62 -2.31
CA GLU A 96 -14.94 -15.20 -2.27
C GLU A 96 -16.01 -14.19 -1.85
N MET A 97 -15.61 -13.14 -1.13
CA MET A 97 -16.52 -12.07 -0.70
C MET A 97 -16.71 -11.00 -1.78
N ILE A 98 -15.76 -10.85 -2.71
CA ILE A 98 -15.85 -9.86 -3.79
C ILE A 98 -17.07 -10.17 -4.67
N LYS A 99 -17.86 -9.14 -4.95
CA LYS A 99 -19.07 -9.20 -5.78
C LYS A 99 -18.73 -9.62 -7.21
N ASN A 100 -19.51 -10.55 -7.78
CA ASN A 100 -19.34 -10.99 -9.16
C ASN A 100 -19.44 -9.81 -10.14
N GLY A 101 -18.51 -9.74 -11.09
CA GLY A 101 -18.50 -8.70 -12.13
C GLY A 101 -18.00 -7.33 -11.65
N SER A 102 -17.54 -7.21 -10.40
CA SER A 102 -16.94 -5.98 -9.87
C SER A 102 -15.48 -5.81 -10.30
N ALA A 103 -14.82 -4.77 -9.81
CA ALA A 103 -13.40 -4.53 -10.03
C ALA A 103 -12.60 -4.63 -8.72
N PHE A 104 -11.32 -4.99 -8.85
CA PHE A 104 -10.37 -5.11 -7.73
C PHE A 104 -9.01 -4.53 -8.11
N VAL A 105 -8.46 -3.67 -7.27
CA VAL A 105 -7.14 -3.03 -7.47
C VAL A 105 -6.27 -3.27 -6.26
N SER A 106 -5.08 -3.82 -6.46
CA SER A 106 -4.05 -3.94 -5.42
C SER A 106 -2.66 -4.23 -6.00
N PHE A 107 -1.68 -4.39 -5.13
CA PHE A 107 -0.38 -4.98 -5.48
C PHE A 107 -0.49 -6.51 -5.45
N PHE A 108 -0.91 -7.15 -6.52
CA PHE A 108 -0.87 -8.61 -6.64
C PHE A 108 -0.03 -9.05 -7.84
N GLN A 109 0.74 -10.12 -7.66
CA GLN A 109 1.64 -10.63 -8.69
C GLN A 109 0.96 -11.74 -9.50
N THR A 110 0.41 -11.38 -10.65
CA THR A 110 -0.38 -12.29 -11.50
C THR A 110 0.33 -13.57 -11.90
N THR A 111 1.67 -13.57 -11.98
CA THR A 111 2.47 -14.74 -12.34
C THR A 111 2.75 -15.67 -11.16
N MET A 112 2.75 -15.14 -9.94
CA MET A 112 3.06 -15.91 -8.72
C MET A 112 1.79 -16.33 -7.97
N GLU A 113 0.74 -15.54 -8.03
CA GLU A 113 -0.52 -15.73 -7.31
C GLU A 113 -1.62 -16.30 -8.22
N LYS A 114 -1.32 -17.44 -8.88
CA LYS A 114 -2.20 -18.04 -9.88
C LYS A 114 -3.58 -18.39 -9.31
N GLU A 115 -3.64 -18.95 -8.10
CA GLU A 115 -4.90 -19.30 -7.45
C GLU A 115 -5.80 -18.08 -7.24
N THR A 116 -5.24 -16.95 -6.81
CA THR A 116 -5.97 -15.68 -6.69
C THR A 116 -6.51 -15.23 -8.05
N VAL A 117 -5.69 -15.31 -9.09
CA VAL A 117 -6.10 -14.93 -10.45
C VAL A 117 -7.24 -15.82 -10.94
N GLU A 118 -7.17 -17.13 -10.75
CA GLU A 118 -8.22 -18.07 -11.12
C GLU A 118 -9.55 -17.75 -10.41
N LYS A 119 -9.52 -17.50 -9.10
CA LYS A 119 -10.70 -17.08 -8.33
C LYS A 119 -11.31 -15.77 -8.84
N LEU A 120 -10.49 -14.82 -9.25
CA LEU A 120 -10.97 -13.55 -9.83
C LEU A 120 -11.62 -13.78 -11.21
N ILE A 121 -11.07 -14.67 -12.03
CA ILE A 121 -11.60 -15.05 -13.34
C ILE A 121 -12.97 -15.74 -13.18
N ASP A 122 -13.08 -16.72 -12.31
CA ASP A 122 -14.31 -17.49 -12.08
C ASP A 122 -15.48 -16.57 -11.67
N LYS A 123 -15.19 -15.53 -10.92
CA LYS A 123 -16.16 -14.51 -10.51
C LYS A 123 -16.33 -13.37 -11.50
N LYS A 124 -15.65 -13.41 -12.65
CA LYS A 124 -15.65 -12.34 -13.67
C LYS A 124 -15.26 -10.97 -13.10
N ILE A 125 -14.31 -10.96 -12.14
CA ILE A 125 -13.81 -9.74 -11.52
C ILE A 125 -12.74 -9.12 -12.41
N THR A 126 -12.82 -7.82 -12.65
CA THR A 126 -11.78 -7.07 -13.35
C THR A 126 -10.63 -6.78 -12.40
N GLY A 127 -9.58 -7.61 -12.41
CA GLY A 127 -8.38 -7.43 -11.61
C GLY A 127 -7.41 -6.42 -12.24
N ILE A 128 -7.05 -5.37 -11.50
CA ILE A 128 -6.04 -4.38 -11.92
C ILE A 128 -4.87 -4.47 -10.96
N SER A 129 -3.77 -5.08 -11.43
CA SER A 129 -2.55 -5.18 -10.64
C SER A 129 -1.69 -3.93 -10.79
N MET A 130 -1.33 -3.29 -9.68
CA MET A 130 -0.40 -2.18 -9.66
C MET A 130 1.03 -2.58 -10.08
N HIS A 131 1.38 -3.87 -10.03
CA HIS A 131 2.64 -4.39 -10.59
C HIS A 131 2.71 -4.32 -12.11
N LEU A 132 1.57 -4.30 -12.79
CA LEU A 132 1.48 -4.27 -14.24
C LEU A 132 1.36 -2.87 -14.84
N VAL A 133 1.32 -1.83 -14.00
CA VAL A 133 1.36 -0.43 -14.48
C VAL A 133 2.67 -0.21 -15.24
N PRO A 134 2.63 0.18 -16.53
CA PRO A 134 3.83 0.33 -17.34
C PRO A 134 4.69 1.49 -16.84
N ARG A 135 6.01 1.30 -16.86
CA ARG A 135 6.97 2.34 -16.43
C ARG A 135 7.28 3.31 -17.58
N THR A 136 6.26 4.06 -17.98
CA THR A 136 6.36 5.10 -18.99
C THR A 136 6.10 6.48 -18.37
N THR A 137 6.52 7.54 -19.04
CA THR A 137 6.30 8.92 -18.58
C THR A 137 4.81 9.23 -18.35
N LEU A 138 3.92 8.70 -19.20
CA LEU A 138 2.47 8.89 -19.07
C LEU A 138 1.90 8.21 -17.83
N ALA A 139 2.42 7.03 -17.47
CA ALA A 139 1.97 6.22 -16.34
C ALA A 139 2.68 6.59 -15.01
N GLN A 140 3.67 7.47 -15.03
CA GLN A 140 4.46 7.82 -13.85
C GLN A 140 3.62 8.28 -12.66
N LYS A 141 2.50 8.96 -12.92
CA LYS A 141 1.56 9.40 -11.87
C LYS A 141 0.82 8.24 -11.18
N MET A 142 0.79 7.07 -11.81
CA MET A 142 0.15 5.85 -11.31
C MET A 142 1.18 4.84 -10.78
N ASP A 143 2.47 5.13 -10.87
CA ASP A 143 3.55 4.23 -10.44
C ASP A 143 3.69 4.22 -8.91
N ALA A 144 2.73 3.59 -8.26
CA ALA A 144 2.73 3.38 -6.81
C ALA A 144 3.86 2.43 -6.38
N LEU A 145 4.31 1.53 -7.26
CA LEU A 145 5.40 0.59 -6.96
C LEU A 145 6.73 1.33 -6.76
N SER A 146 7.06 2.28 -7.62
CA SER A 146 8.26 3.13 -7.44
C SER A 146 8.17 3.99 -6.19
N SER A 147 7.00 4.54 -5.88
CA SER A 147 6.78 5.31 -4.64
C SER A 147 7.04 4.45 -3.40
N GLN A 148 6.54 3.22 -3.35
CA GLN A 148 6.77 2.29 -2.25
C GLN A 148 8.23 1.83 -2.18
N SER A 149 8.88 1.60 -3.32
CA SER A 149 10.30 1.24 -3.39
C SER A 149 11.21 2.34 -2.84
N ASN A 150 10.88 3.61 -3.09
CA ASN A 150 11.60 4.74 -2.51
C ASN A 150 11.54 4.73 -0.97
N ILE A 151 10.34 4.55 -0.40
CA ILE A 151 10.15 4.44 1.05
C ILE A 151 10.91 3.23 1.62
N ALA A 152 10.90 2.10 0.91
CA ALA A 152 11.63 0.90 1.31
C ALA A 152 13.16 1.17 1.41
N GLY A 153 13.74 1.82 0.40
CA GLY A 153 15.16 2.20 0.42
C GLY A 153 15.53 3.13 1.58
N TYR A 154 14.68 4.13 1.85
CA TYR A 154 14.83 5.01 3.01
C TYR A 154 14.79 4.24 4.33
N LYS A 155 13.77 3.41 4.52
CA LYS A 155 13.55 2.65 5.76
C LYS A 155 14.65 1.61 5.99
N ALA A 156 15.14 0.95 4.94
CA ALA A 156 16.20 -0.04 5.04
C ALA A 156 17.47 0.54 5.71
N ILE A 157 17.87 1.75 5.30
CA ILE A 157 19.04 2.40 5.92
C ILE A 157 18.77 2.80 7.35
N LEU A 158 17.59 3.29 7.70
CA LEU A 158 17.25 3.62 9.09
C LEU A 158 17.24 2.38 9.99
N ILE A 159 16.72 1.25 9.51
CA ILE A 159 16.76 -0.02 10.23
C ILE A 159 18.21 -0.47 10.40
N GLY A 160 19.01 -0.47 9.33
CA GLY A 160 20.43 -0.81 9.38
C GLY A 160 21.19 0.06 10.37
N ALA A 161 20.98 1.39 10.33
CA ALA A 161 21.60 2.32 11.27
C ALA A 161 21.23 2.05 12.73
N GLY A 162 20.00 1.60 12.99
CA GLY A 162 19.53 1.23 14.34
C GLY A 162 20.08 -0.11 14.85
N HIS A 163 20.62 -0.96 13.98
CA HIS A 163 21.14 -2.29 14.33
C HIS A 163 22.67 -2.35 14.45
N ILE A 164 23.40 -1.41 13.85
CA ILE A 164 24.86 -1.37 13.95
C ILE A 164 25.30 -0.76 15.28
N ALA A 165 26.33 -1.34 15.89
CA ALA A 165 26.94 -0.82 17.10
C ALA A 165 28.02 0.25 16.82
N LYS A 166 27.77 1.12 15.83
CA LYS A 166 28.72 2.13 15.36
C LYS A 166 27.99 3.35 14.81
N TYR A 167 28.60 4.52 14.91
CA TYR A 167 28.10 5.75 14.28
C TYR A 167 28.10 5.65 12.75
N MET A 168 27.09 6.19 12.10
CA MET A 168 27.09 6.35 10.65
C MET A 168 28.12 7.39 10.18
N PRO A 169 28.18 8.62 10.74
CA PRO A 169 29.13 9.63 10.33
C PRO A 169 30.50 9.48 11.00
N LEU A 170 31.46 10.27 10.52
CA LEU A 170 32.70 10.57 11.26
C LEU A 170 32.33 11.29 12.57
N LEU A 171 32.92 10.87 13.66
CA LEU A 171 32.76 11.54 14.94
C LEU A 171 34.12 11.70 15.63
N MET A 172 34.40 12.89 16.12
CA MET A 172 35.59 13.18 16.95
C MET A 172 35.14 13.44 18.39
N THR A 173 35.68 12.67 19.31
CA THR A 173 35.38 12.79 20.74
C THR A 173 36.67 12.85 21.54
N ALA A 174 36.59 13.09 22.86
CA ALA A 174 37.72 12.99 23.77
C ALA A 174 38.37 11.60 23.77
N ALA A 175 37.64 10.54 23.41
CA ALA A 175 38.12 9.16 23.28
C ALA A 175 38.83 8.88 21.93
N GLY A 176 38.89 9.86 21.03
CA GLY A 176 39.49 9.73 19.70
C GLY A 176 38.52 9.91 18.52
N THR A 177 38.98 9.51 17.36
CA THR A 177 38.24 9.63 16.10
C THR A 177 37.54 8.32 15.74
N ILE A 178 36.25 8.34 15.61
CA ILE A 178 35.43 7.21 15.11
C ILE A 178 35.24 7.40 13.60
N GLN A 179 35.76 6.45 12.82
CA GLN A 179 35.62 6.46 11.38
C GLN A 179 34.17 6.19 10.96
N PRO A 180 33.69 6.75 9.82
CA PRO A 180 32.33 6.50 9.35
C PRO A 180 32.04 5.02 9.10
N SER A 181 30.80 4.63 9.22
CA SER A 181 30.36 3.30 8.81
C SER A 181 30.43 3.17 7.29
N LYS A 182 30.82 1.99 6.81
CA LYS A 182 30.76 1.62 5.40
C LYS A 182 29.44 0.93 5.11
N VAL A 183 28.75 1.34 4.05
CA VAL A 183 27.46 0.79 3.61
C VAL A 183 27.60 0.36 2.16
N LEU A 184 27.51 -0.93 1.92
CA LEU A 184 27.43 -1.49 0.58
C LEU A 184 25.97 -1.56 0.12
N ILE A 185 25.68 -1.01 -1.08
CA ILE A 185 24.34 -1.04 -1.66
C ILE A 185 24.41 -1.74 -3.03
N ILE A 186 23.77 -2.92 -3.09
CA ILE A 186 23.73 -3.73 -4.31
C ILE A 186 22.50 -3.35 -5.12
N GLY A 187 22.72 -2.63 -6.21
CA GLY A 187 21.69 -2.17 -7.14
C GLY A 187 21.37 -0.69 -7.03
N ALA A 188 21.22 -0.02 -8.16
CA ALA A 188 20.94 1.42 -8.30
C ALA A 188 19.55 1.71 -8.88
N GLY A 189 18.54 0.87 -8.57
CA GLY A 189 17.13 1.14 -8.84
C GLY A 189 16.56 2.17 -7.85
N VAL A 190 15.25 2.42 -7.89
CA VAL A 190 14.58 3.43 -7.04
C VAL A 190 14.91 3.25 -5.56
N ALA A 191 14.82 2.02 -5.04
CA ALA A 191 15.15 1.71 -3.65
C ALA A 191 16.64 1.95 -3.35
N GLY A 192 17.55 1.45 -4.23
CA GLY A 192 18.99 1.60 -4.05
C GLY A 192 19.44 3.05 -4.10
N LEU A 193 18.96 3.84 -5.05
CA LEU A 193 19.28 5.28 -5.13
C LEU A 193 18.81 6.03 -3.88
N GLN A 194 17.63 5.73 -3.37
CA GLN A 194 17.15 6.33 -2.13
C GLN A 194 17.97 5.87 -0.92
N ALA A 195 18.36 4.60 -0.87
CA ALA A 195 19.23 4.07 0.19
C ALA A 195 20.60 4.77 0.17
N ILE A 196 21.23 4.93 -1.02
CA ILE A 196 22.48 5.70 -1.20
C ILE A 196 22.32 7.13 -0.65
N ALA A 197 21.26 7.82 -1.06
CA ALA A 197 21.01 9.18 -0.63
C ALA A 197 20.84 9.29 0.89
N THR A 198 20.11 8.35 1.49
CA THR A 198 19.86 8.30 2.92
C THR A 198 21.14 8.00 3.71
N ALA A 199 21.90 6.97 3.31
CA ALA A 199 23.15 6.59 3.96
C ALA A 199 24.18 7.74 3.91
N LYS A 200 24.31 8.41 2.76
CA LYS A 200 25.17 9.59 2.64
C LYS A 200 24.73 10.76 3.53
N ARG A 201 23.42 11.02 3.65
CA ARG A 201 22.90 12.05 4.56
C ARG A 201 23.16 11.72 6.02
N LEU A 202 23.20 10.43 6.38
CA LEU A 202 23.62 9.99 7.72
C LEU A 202 25.14 10.02 7.91
N GLY A 203 25.92 10.39 6.89
CA GLY A 203 27.36 10.54 6.95
C GLY A 203 28.17 9.26 6.74
N ALA A 204 27.54 8.19 6.26
CA ALA A 204 28.23 6.95 5.93
C ALA A 204 29.09 7.06 4.65
N GLN A 205 30.13 6.25 4.55
CA GLN A 205 30.81 5.91 3.32
C GLN A 205 29.98 4.88 2.56
N VAL A 206 29.57 5.20 1.33
CA VAL A 206 28.71 4.31 0.52
C VAL A 206 29.48 3.77 -0.66
N GLU A 207 29.41 2.45 -0.82
CA GLU A 207 30.00 1.67 -1.90
C GLU A 207 28.90 0.96 -2.71
#